data_6d3f7b1666d3988801e053da6a95ab3f
#
_entry.id   6d3f7b1666d3988801e053da6a95ab3f
#
_cell.length_a   1.000
_cell.length_b   1.000
_cell.length_c   1.000
_cell.angle_alpha   90.00
_cell.angle_beta   90.00
_cell.angle_gamma   90.00
#
_symmetry.space_group_name_H-M   'P 1'
#
loop_
_entity.id
_entity.type
_entity.pdbx_description
1 polymer ?
#
loop_
_entity_poly.entity_id
_entity_poly.type
_entity_poly.pdbx_seq_one_letter_code
_entity_poly.pdbx_strand_id
1 'polypeptide(L)'
;AAYMPPEQARGQVVDKRADIWALGCVCYELLTGRRAFEGGTISDTLASVLAREVDLTHLPDSVPPALQKFIGRCLEKDAARRLRDAAEGVLQLDEGLAQPVVETAEAPAVAAAVPLRLWQRPVPALATAVALTALTGLAVWTMMRPEPLPTAPVARFAVPLGADQNFTRTGRHIVAISPDGSAIVYVANSQLFVRRLDQLQATAIPGTQSDGRSPFISPDGEWIGFFADGQLKKVAMSGGAPVTLCDAQNPWGASWGADDMILFGQGPDGIWRVPGTSGTPEVVITVEDGEQAHGPQMLPGNEWVLFTLSVGSGAWDDAQVVMQSVVTGERVVLIEGGRDARYVETGHLVYALNGVLFALAFDLDARTVLGGPVPLLEGVQDTNATGAAQFSVARNGSLVYVPGSAGGGGNVSSLVWLNRSGDEEEIPAPPRAYMSPRVSPDGTRVAVAINDADGSDVWLWDLERDTLT
;
A
#
# COMPACT_ATOMS: atom_id res chain seq x y z
N ALA A 1 -16.45 10.30 19.71
CA ALA A 1 -16.59 10.14 21.17
C ALA A 1 -17.61 9.06 21.55
N ALA A 2 -18.76 8.95 20.86
CA ALA A 2 -19.87 8.05 21.24
C ALA A 2 -19.53 6.54 21.21
N TYR A 3 -18.52 6.12 20.46
CA TYR A 3 -18.07 4.72 20.34
C TYR A 3 -16.73 4.48 21.04
N MET A 4 -16.20 5.48 21.72
CA MET A 4 -14.92 5.42 22.43
C MET A 4 -15.08 4.62 23.74
N PRO A 5 -14.24 3.61 24.03
CA PRO A 5 -14.35 2.85 25.27
C PRO A 5 -13.85 3.65 26.48
N PRO A 6 -14.31 3.29 27.72
CA PRO A 6 -13.96 4.01 28.95
C PRO A 6 -12.45 4.14 29.22
N GLU A 7 -11.66 3.10 28.91
CA GLU A 7 -10.20 3.10 29.08
C GLU A 7 -9.53 4.11 28.15
N GLN A 8 -9.99 4.24 26.91
CA GLN A 8 -9.50 5.24 25.96
C GLN A 8 -9.90 6.66 26.40
N ALA A 9 -11.12 6.82 26.87
CA ALA A 9 -11.60 8.10 27.41
C ALA A 9 -10.81 8.57 28.65
N ARG A 10 -10.19 7.64 29.40
CA ARG A 10 -9.31 7.90 30.55
C ARG A 10 -7.83 8.04 30.16
N GLY A 11 -7.47 7.91 28.86
CA GLY A 11 -6.08 7.95 28.41
C GLY A 11 -5.24 6.73 28.81
N GLN A 12 -5.89 5.61 29.12
CA GLN A 12 -5.22 4.35 29.47
C GLN A 12 -4.83 3.56 28.23
N VAL A 13 -3.95 2.55 28.40
CA VAL A 13 -3.56 1.65 27.32
C VAL A 13 -4.77 0.88 26.81
N VAL A 14 -4.97 0.90 25.50
CA VAL A 14 -6.11 0.30 24.79
C VAL A 14 -5.65 -1.00 24.11
N ASP A 15 -6.46 -2.06 24.21
CA ASP A 15 -6.23 -3.33 23.54
C ASP A 15 -7.42 -3.68 22.60
N LYS A 16 -7.41 -4.87 21.98
CA LYS A 16 -8.46 -5.35 21.07
C LYS A 16 -9.90 -5.34 21.64
N ARG A 17 -10.07 -5.24 22.95
CA ARG A 17 -11.38 -5.13 23.59
C ARG A 17 -12.05 -3.76 23.40
N ALA A 18 -11.31 -2.77 22.90
CA ALA A 18 -11.89 -1.52 22.46
C ALA A 18 -12.79 -1.70 21.23
N ASP A 19 -12.42 -2.58 20.31
CA ASP A 19 -13.22 -2.91 19.12
C ASP A 19 -14.52 -3.64 19.52
N ILE A 20 -14.45 -4.48 20.55
CA ILE A 20 -15.64 -5.14 21.12
C ILE A 20 -16.62 -4.13 21.74
N TRP A 21 -16.11 -3.10 22.41
CA TRP A 21 -16.94 -1.99 22.88
C TRP A 21 -17.61 -1.25 21.73
N ALA A 22 -16.83 -0.88 20.70
CA ALA A 22 -17.36 -0.20 19.53
C ALA A 22 -18.44 -1.04 18.81
N LEU A 23 -18.21 -2.36 18.67
CA LEU A 23 -19.19 -3.30 18.14
C LEU A 23 -20.49 -3.28 18.95
N GLY A 24 -20.40 -3.32 20.29
CA GLY A 24 -21.56 -3.22 21.19
C GLY A 24 -22.36 -1.93 20.98
N CYS A 25 -21.67 -0.78 20.84
CA CYS A 25 -22.32 0.50 20.56
C CYS A 25 -23.05 0.49 19.22
N VAL A 26 -22.42 -0.05 18.16
CA VAL A 26 -23.02 -0.15 16.82
C VAL A 26 -24.24 -1.08 16.84
N CYS A 27 -24.14 -2.25 17.45
CA CYS A 27 -25.26 -3.19 17.56
C CYS A 27 -26.45 -2.55 18.31
N TYR A 28 -26.19 -1.86 19.40
CA TYR A 28 -27.21 -1.15 20.14
C TYR A 28 -27.90 -0.08 19.29
N GLU A 29 -27.13 0.74 18.59
CA GLU A 29 -27.67 1.81 17.74
C GLU A 29 -28.47 1.27 16.56
N LEU A 30 -28.02 0.20 15.91
CA LEU A 30 -28.75 -0.47 14.83
C LEU A 30 -30.12 -1.02 15.27
N LEU A 31 -30.21 -1.55 16.50
CA LEU A 31 -31.42 -2.17 17.01
C LEU A 31 -32.40 -1.15 17.63
N THR A 32 -31.89 -0.05 18.18
CA THR A 32 -32.73 0.94 18.89
C THR A 32 -32.94 2.24 18.09
N GLY A 33 -32.13 2.48 17.05
CA GLY A 33 -32.08 3.77 16.35
C GLY A 33 -31.52 4.91 17.20
N ARG A 34 -30.90 4.63 18.37
CA ARG A 34 -30.35 5.60 19.31
C ARG A 34 -28.93 5.22 19.72
N ARG A 35 -28.10 6.20 19.98
CA ARG A 35 -26.75 5.96 20.51
C ARG A 35 -26.79 5.41 21.93
N ALA A 36 -25.94 4.43 22.22
CA ALA A 36 -25.81 3.87 23.57
C ALA A 36 -25.37 4.92 24.61
N PHE A 37 -24.52 5.86 24.17
CA PHE A 37 -24.02 6.96 24.99
C PHE A 37 -24.12 8.26 24.19
N GLU A 38 -24.86 9.23 24.70
CA GLU A 38 -25.12 10.50 24.06
C GLU A 38 -25.04 11.66 25.08
N GLY A 39 -24.58 12.83 24.63
CA GLY A 39 -24.50 14.07 25.40
C GLY A 39 -24.57 15.28 24.47
N GLY A 40 -24.94 16.44 25.00
CA GLY A 40 -25.06 17.68 24.23
C GLY A 40 -23.72 18.22 23.70
N THR A 41 -22.61 17.84 24.32
CA THR A 41 -21.24 18.17 23.91
C THR A 41 -20.38 16.92 23.86
N ILE A 42 -19.15 17.04 23.30
CA ILE A 42 -18.16 15.95 23.33
C ILE A 42 -17.84 15.55 24.78
N SER A 43 -17.69 16.53 25.67
CA SER A 43 -17.40 16.32 27.09
C SER A 43 -18.55 15.61 27.80
N ASP A 44 -19.81 15.93 27.51
CA ASP A 44 -20.98 15.26 28.07
C ASP A 44 -21.08 13.82 27.57
N THR A 45 -20.75 13.58 26.29
CA THR A 45 -20.69 12.24 25.72
C THR A 45 -19.63 11.38 26.41
N LEU A 46 -18.43 11.92 26.65
CA LEU A 46 -17.35 11.26 27.39
C LEU A 46 -17.76 10.98 28.85
N ALA A 47 -18.43 11.93 29.52
CA ALA A 47 -18.95 11.74 30.86
C ALA A 47 -20.00 10.61 30.89
N SER A 48 -20.88 10.54 29.89
CA SER A 48 -21.84 9.47 29.70
C SER A 48 -21.15 8.09 29.54
N VAL A 49 -20.12 8.03 28.69
CA VAL A 49 -19.29 6.83 28.47
C VAL A 49 -18.61 6.38 29.78
N LEU A 50 -18.15 7.30 30.62
CA LEU A 50 -17.40 6.97 31.84
C LEU A 50 -18.31 6.56 33.02
N ALA A 51 -19.51 7.18 33.14
CA ALA A 51 -20.33 7.07 34.35
C ALA A 51 -21.66 6.34 34.14
N ARG A 52 -22.28 6.41 32.94
CA ARG A 52 -23.62 5.90 32.71
C ARG A 52 -23.59 4.46 32.21
N GLU A 53 -24.35 3.57 32.85
CA GLU A 53 -24.61 2.22 32.31
C GLU A 53 -25.54 2.28 31.09
N VAL A 54 -25.36 1.33 30.17
CA VAL A 54 -26.24 1.21 29.01
C VAL A 54 -27.63 0.73 29.45
N ASP A 55 -28.65 1.40 28.96
CA ASP A 55 -30.03 1.00 29.24
C ASP A 55 -30.53 0.02 28.17
N LEU A 56 -30.49 -1.27 28.48
CA LEU A 56 -30.92 -2.34 27.58
C LEU A 56 -32.46 -2.43 27.44
N THR A 57 -33.23 -1.72 28.25
CA THR A 57 -34.71 -1.74 28.16
C THR A 57 -35.24 -1.03 26.91
N HIS A 58 -34.39 -0.26 26.22
CA HIS A 58 -34.73 0.34 24.94
C HIS A 58 -34.60 -0.62 23.74
N LEU A 59 -34.06 -1.83 23.95
CA LEU A 59 -34.05 -2.85 22.90
C LEU A 59 -35.47 -3.35 22.64
N PRO A 60 -35.88 -3.52 21.37
CA PRO A 60 -37.17 -4.08 21.02
C PRO A 60 -37.39 -5.46 21.65
N ASP A 61 -38.63 -5.79 22.06
CA ASP A 61 -38.99 -7.09 22.62
C ASP A 61 -38.73 -8.28 21.67
N SER A 62 -38.61 -7.98 20.36
CA SER A 62 -38.23 -8.97 19.33
C SER A 62 -36.79 -9.40 19.37
N VAL A 63 -35.92 -8.69 20.12
CA VAL A 63 -34.49 -9.02 20.21
C VAL A 63 -34.31 -10.22 21.16
N PRO A 64 -33.73 -11.34 20.68
CA PRO A 64 -33.51 -12.53 21.50
C PRO A 64 -32.71 -12.22 22.78
N PRO A 65 -33.02 -12.85 23.92
CA PRO A 65 -32.29 -12.63 25.18
C PRO A 65 -30.80 -12.89 25.10
N ALA A 66 -30.38 -13.82 24.24
CA ALA A 66 -28.98 -14.10 23.96
C ALA A 66 -28.25 -12.88 23.34
N LEU A 67 -28.89 -12.16 22.41
CA LEU A 67 -28.35 -10.97 21.78
C LEU A 67 -28.34 -9.77 22.75
N GLN A 68 -29.39 -9.64 23.61
CA GLN A 68 -29.40 -8.62 24.67
C GLN A 68 -28.23 -8.81 25.64
N LYS A 69 -27.97 -10.06 26.07
CA LYS A 69 -26.84 -10.41 26.93
C LYS A 69 -25.48 -10.16 26.26
N PHE A 70 -25.39 -10.48 24.98
CA PHE A 70 -24.17 -10.20 24.17
C PHE A 70 -23.86 -8.71 24.14
N ILE A 71 -24.86 -7.85 23.82
CA ILE A 71 -24.67 -6.39 23.80
C ILE A 71 -24.23 -5.87 25.16
N GLY A 72 -24.88 -6.33 26.25
CA GLY A 72 -24.51 -5.97 27.62
C GLY A 72 -23.06 -6.33 27.95
N ARG A 73 -22.57 -7.51 27.50
CA ARG A 73 -21.16 -7.92 27.68
C ARG A 73 -20.18 -7.17 26.83
N CYS A 74 -20.56 -6.70 25.64
CA CYS A 74 -19.75 -5.83 24.82
C CYS A 74 -19.59 -4.44 25.47
N LEU A 75 -20.64 -3.92 26.14
CA LEU A 75 -20.69 -2.60 26.76
C LEU A 75 -20.33 -2.60 28.25
N GLU A 76 -19.65 -3.64 28.72
CA GLU A 76 -19.11 -3.72 30.08
C GLU A 76 -17.98 -2.68 30.26
N LYS A 77 -18.09 -1.83 31.29
CA LYS A 77 -17.14 -0.72 31.54
C LYS A 77 -15.75 -1.21 31.89
N ASP A 78 -15.67 -2.29 32.65
CA ASP A 78 -14.37 -2.92 32.95
C ASP A 78 -13.94 -3.81 31.77
N ALA A 79 -12.87 -3.43 31.12
CA ALA A 79 -12.31 -4.17 30.01
C ALA A 79 -11.95 -5.63 30.39
N ALA A 80 -11.64 -5.92 31.67
CA ALA A 80 -11.34 -7.28 32.11
C ALA A 80 -12.58 -8.19 32.16
N ARG A 81 -13.76 -7.60 32.29
CA ARG A 81 -15.05 -8.29 32.33
C ARG A 81 -15.76 -8.34 30.98
N ARG A 82 -15.29 -7.56 30.00
CA ARG A 82 -15.80 -7.53 28.64
C ARG A 82 -15.43 -8.81 27.90
N LEU A 83 -16.12 -9.12 26.80
CA LEU A 83 -15.72 -10.20 25.88
C LEU A 83 -14.27 -10.01 25.42
N ARG A 84 -13.52 -11.11 25.33
CA ARG A 84 -12.09 -11.06 24.99
C ARG A 84 -11.82 -10.80 23.51
N ASP A 85 -12.72 -11.32 22.67
CA ASP A 85 -12.66 -11.16 21.21
C ASP A 85 -14.03 -11.48 20.58
N ALA A 86 -14.15 -11.22 19.27
CA ALA A 86 -15.37 -11.44 18.52
C ALA A 86 -15.74 -12.94 18.42
N ALA A 87 -14.76 -13.85 18.43
CA ALA A 87 -15.02 -15.29 18.34
C ALA A 87 -15.74 -15.81 19.59
N GLU A 88 -15.36 -15.35 20.80
CA GLU A 88 -16.08 -15.65 22.04
C GLU A 88 -17.53 -15.15 21.95
N GLY A 89 -17.75 -13.98 21.33
CA GLY A 89 -19.08 -13.41 21.15
C GLY A 89 -19.96 -14.22 20.22
N VAL A 90 -19.43 -14.66 19.08
CA VAL A 90 -20.15 -15.51 18.10
C VAL A 90 -20.55 -16.83 18.76
N LEU A 91 -19.62 -17.48 19.48
CA LEU A 91 -19.92 -18.75 20.17
C LEU A 91 -21.06 -18.60 21.18
N GLN A 92 -21.07 -17.52 21.97
CA GLN A 92 -22.13 -17.26 22.92
C GLN A 92 -23.50 -16.97 22.27
N LEU A 93 -23.49 -16.31 21.13
CA LEU A 93 -24.71 -16.08 20.36
C LEU A 93 -25.27 -17.38 19.80
N ASP A 94 -24.43 -18.22 19.21
CA ASP A 94 -24.83 -19.51 18.64
C ASP A 94 -25.41 -20.44 19.72
N GLU A 95 -24.74 -20.52 20.87
CA GLU A 95 -25.22 -21.31 22.01
C GLU A 95 -26.54 -20.75 22.57
N GLY A 96 -26.66 -19.42 22.67
CA GLY A 96 -27.87 -18.78 23.21
C GLY A 96 -29.06 -18.80 22.26
N LEU A 97 -28.83 -18.80 20.93
CA LEU A 97 -29.90 -18.91 19.93
C LEU A 97 -30.33 -20.37 19.68
N ALA A 98 -29.47 -21.34 19.99
CA ALA A 98 -29.79 -22.78 19.88
C ALA A 98 -30.62 -23.34 21.05
N GLN A 99 -30.79 -22.59 22.16
CA GLN A 99 -31.60 -23.01 23.27
C GLN A 99 -33.08 -22.70 23.02
N PRO A 100 -33.97 -23.72 22.97
CA PRO A 100 -35.42 -23.45 22.91
C PRO A 100 -35.90 -22.80 24.21
N VAL A 101 -36.74 -21.78 24.09
CA VAL A 101 -37.43 -21.12 25.21
C VAL A 101 -38.23 -22.17 25.94
N VAL A 102 -37.81 -22.55 27.16
CA VAL A 102 -38.60 -23.41 28.04
C VAL A 102 -39.60 -22.52 28.75
N GLU A 103 -40.82 -22.49 28.26
CA GLU A 103 -41.98 -21.98 28.97
C GLU A 103 -42.30 -22.97 30.10
N THR A 104 -42.26 -22.51 31.37
CA THR A 104 -42.58 -23.29 32.54
C THR A 104 -44.09 -23.48 32.64
N ALA A 105 -44.58 -24.60 32.19
CA ALA A 105 -45.94 -25.04 32.52
C ALA A 105 -45.88 -26.27 33.44
N GLU A 106 -46.57 -26.16 34.57
CA GLU A 106 -46.74 -27.20 35.63
C GLU A 106 -47.31 -28.48 35.05
N ALA A 107 -46.77 -29.61 35.52
CA ALA A 107 -47.20 -30.97 35.19
C ALA A 107 -48.43 -31.45 35.94
N PRO A 108 -49.19 -32.43 35.41
CA PRO A 108 -49.68 -33.50 36.21
C PRO A 108 -49.05 -34.85 35.87
N ALA A 109 -48.79 -35.59 36.90
CA ALA A 109 -48.18 -36.92 36.86
C ALA A 109 -49.10 -37.95 36.21
N VAL A 110 -48.62 -38.77 35.28
CA VAL A 110 -49.21 -40.05 34.90
C VAL A 110 -48.14 -41.08 34.53
N ALA A 111 -48.13 -42.17 35.29
CA ALA A 111 -47.83 -43.57 34.96
C ALA A 111 -46.60 -43.98 34.18
N ALA A 112 -45.84 -44.80 34.84
CA ALA A 112 -44.66 -45.54 34.32
C ALA A 112 -45.06 -46.46 33.14
N ALA A 113 -44.31 -46.28 32.00
CA ALA A 113 -44.24 -47.25 30.93
C ALA A 113 -42.79 -47.78 30.81
N VAL A 114 -42.67 -49.10 30.72
CA VAL A 114 -41.51 -49.94 30.73
C VAL A 114 -40.54 -49.54 29.59
N PRO A 115 -39.20 -49.46 29.81
CA PRO A 115 -38.26 -49.05 28.75
C PRO A 115 -37.99 -50.21 27.80
N LEU A 116 -38.41 -50.07 26.56
CA LEU A 116 -37.96 -50.90 25.44
C LEU A 116 -36.49 -50.60 25.15
N ARG A 117 -35.65 -51.65 25.15
CA ARG A 117 -34.21 -51.60 24.93
C ARG A 117 -33.87 -50.86 23.63
N LEU A 118 -33.16 -49.70 23.75
CA LEU A 118 -32.77 -48.75 22.67
C LEU A 118 -31.78 -49.36 21.67
N TRP A 119 -31.32 -50.59 21.84
CA TRP A 119 -30.22 -51.21 21.06
C TRP A 119 -30.65 -51.98 19.82
N GLN A 120 -31.93 -51.98 19.46
CA GLN A 120 -32.43 -52.77 18.32
C GLN A 120 -32.94 -51.93 17.12
N ARG A 121 -32.60 -50.61 17.05
CA ARG A 121 -32.90 -49.79 15.87
C ARG A 121 -31.59 -49.41 15.16
N PRO A 122 -31.42 -49.71 13.88
CA PRO A 122 -30.18 -49.36 13.11
C PRO A 122 -29.99 -47.84 12.92
N VAL A 123 -31.04 -47.07 13.10
CA VAL A 123 -31.04 -45.60 12.92
C VAL A 123 -30.15 -44.85 13.93
N PRO A 124 -30.15 -45.15 15.27
CA PRO A 124 -29.26 -44.43 16.21
C PRO A 124 -27.78 -44.82 16.04
N ALA A 125 -27.47 -46.05 15.62
CA ALA A 125 -26.09 -46.50 15.38
C ALA A 125 -25.48 -45.78 14.14
N LEU A 126 -26.28 -45.53 13.11
CA LEU A 126 -25.85 -44.79 11.92
C LEU A 126 -25.67 -43.31 12.25
N ALA A 127 -26.56 -42.70 13.02
CA ALA A 127 -26.45 -41.30 13.42
C ALA A 127 -25.22 -41.05 14.32
N THR A 128 -24.91 -41.98 15.26
CA THR A 128 -23.69 -41.87 16.09
C THR A 128 -22.42 -42.09 15.29
N ALA A 129 -22.40 -42.98 14.28
CA ALA A 129 -21.26 -43.18 13.40
C ALA A 129 -20.99 -41.94 12.54
N VAL A 130 -22.05 -41.31 11.99
CA VAL A 130 -21.92 -40.07 11.20
C VAL A 130 -21.45 -38.91 12.08
N ALA A 131 -21.98 -38.77 13.28
CA ALA A 131 -21.57 -37.74 14.24
C ALA A 131 -20.09 -37.90 14.68
N LEU A 132 -19.64 -39.14 14.95
CA LEU A 132 -18.25 -39.44 15.27
C LEU A 132 -17.31 -39.16 14.09
N THR A 133 -17.73 -39.50 12.86
CA THR A 133 -16.93 -39.24 11.64
C THR A 133 -16.82 -37.73 11.38
N ALA A 134 -17.91 -36.98 11.58
CA ALA A 134 -17.92 -35.53 11.45
C ALA A 134 -17.05 -34.84 12.52
N LEU A 135 -17.13 -35.30 13.78
CA LEU A 135 -16.28 -34.79 14.87
C LEU A 135 -14.80 -35.12 14.65
N THR A 136 -14.49 -36.35 14.18
CA THR A 136 -13.11 -36.73 13.85
C THR A 136 -12.59 -35.94 12.66
N GLY A 137 -13.41 -35.75 11.62
CA GLY A 137 -13.08 -34.91 10.46
C GLY A 137 -12.83 -33.44 10.86
N LEU A 138 -13.67 -32.91 11.75
CA LEU A 138 -13.50 -31.54 12.27
C LEU A 138 -12.24 -31.41 13.14
N ALA A 139 -11.97 -32.40 13.99
CA ALA A 139 -10.75 -32.42 14.83
C ALA A 139 -9.47 -32.53 13.97
N VAL A 140 -9.48 -33.39 12.97
CA VAL A 140 -8.34 -33.50 12.02
C VAL A 140 -8.20 -32.19 11.22
N TRP A 141 -9.29 -31.60 10.76
CA TRP A 141 -9.24 -30.34 10.03
C TRP A 141 -8.74 -29.16 10.88
N THR A 142 -9.13 -29.09 12.18
CA THR A 142 -8.61 -28.06 13.11
C THR A 142 -7.15 -28.30 13.47
N MET A 143 -6.71 -29.55 13.59
CA MET A 143 -5.30 -29.90 13.82
C MET A 143 -4.42 -29.70 12.57
N MET A 144 -4.98 -29.86 11.37
CA MET A 144 -4.27 -29.65 10.10
C MET A 144 -4.37 -28.21 9.58
N ARG A 145 -5.11 -27.33 10.26
CA ARG A 145 -5.02 -25.90 9.91
C ARG A 145 -3.60 -25.43 10.15
N PRO A 146 -2.88 -24.96 9.11
CA PRO A 146 -1.61 -24.32 9.35
C PRO A 146 -1.85 -23.17 10.31
N GLU A 147 -1.10 -23.09 11.39
CA GLU A 147 -1.09 -21.88 12.22
C GLU A 147 -0.81 -20.70 11.29
N PRO A 148 -1.59 -19.60 11.40
CA PRO A 148 -1.25 -18.40 10.67
C PRO A 148 0.20 -18.09 11.04
N LEU A 149 1.07 -18.04 10.02
CA LEU A 149 2.46 -17.67 10.20
C LEU A 149 2.49 -16.38 11.02
N PRO A 150 3.27 -16.31 12.11
CA PRO A 150 3.37 -15.09 12.87
C PRO A 150 3.74 -13.97 11.90
N THR A 151 2.98 -12.88 11.90
CA THR A 151 3.28 -11.72 11.06
C THR A 151 4.72 -11.34 11.33
N ALA A 152 5.58 -11.48 10.31
CA ALA A 152 6.98 -11.13 10.44
C ALA A 152 7.07 -9.66 10.91
N PRO A 153 7.87 -9.35 11.94
CA PRO A 153 8.00 -7.98 12.39
C PRO A 153 8.53 -7.12 11.24
N VAL A 154 7.96 -5.92 11.08
CA VAL A 154 8.43 -4.97 10.06
C VAL A 154 9.85 -4.55 10.42
N ALA A 155 10.82 -4.99 9.62
CA ALA A 155 12.21 -4.54 9.74
C ALA A 155 12.44 -3.34 8.80
N ARG A 156 13.06 -2.29 9.32
CA ARG A 156 13.45 -1.10 8.54
C ARG A 156 14.95 -0.89 8.69
N PHE A 157 15.64 -0.76 7.56
CA PHE A 157 17.07 -0.50 7.55
C PHE A 157 17.45 0.36 6.35
N ALA A 158 18.52 1.14 6.51
CA ALA A 158 19.07 1.92 5.41
C ALA A 158 20.09 1.09 4.62
N VAL A 159 20.05 1.21 3.30
CA VAL A 159 21.07 0.68 2.39
C VAL A 159 21.88 1.89 1.92
N PRO A 160 23.07 2.14 2.49
CA PRO A 160 23.89 3.27 2.08
C PRO A 160 24.46 3.05 0.70
N LEU A 161 24.57 4.13 -0.08
CA LEU A 161 25.35 4.14 -1.30
C LEU A 161 26.84 4.01 -0.97
N GLY A 162 27.65 3.52 -1.92
CA GLY A 162 29.12 3.60 -1.82
C GLY A 162 29.60 5.06 -1.75
N ALA A 163 30.78 5.28 -1.17
CA ALA A 163 31.31 6.63 -0.95
C ALA A 163 31.38 7.50 -2.22
N ASP A 164 31.62 6.88 -3.39
CA ASP A 164 31.74 7.56 -4.68
C ASP A 164 30.45 7.44 -5.53
N GLN A 165 29.33 7.03 -4.95
CA GLN A 165 28.09 6.80 -5.66
C GLN A 165 27.08 7.92 -5.37
N ASN A 166 26.56 8.52 -6.43
CA ASN A 166 25.49 9.50 -6.37
C ASN A 166 24.34 9.04 -7.27
N PHE A 167 23.11 9.16 -6.81
CA PHE A 167 21.96 8.90 -7.66
C PHE A 167 21.97 9.83 -8.87
N THR A 168 21.74 9.26 -10.03
CA THR A 168 21.64 9.99 -11.29
C THR A 168 20.35 9.63 -12.00
N ARG A 169 19.92 10.47 -12.95
CA ARG A 169 18.66 10.23 -13.70
C ARG A 169 17.40 10.22 -12.84
N THR A 170 17.39 10.99 -11.77
CA THR A 170 16.28 11.09 -10.79
C THR A 170 14.94 11.52 -11.38
N GLY A 171 14.91 12.03 -12.61
CA GLY A 171 13.70 12.28 -13.39
C GLY A 171 13.01 11.00 -13.93
N ARG A 172 13.51 9.83 -13.61
CA ARG A 172 13.01 8.49 -13.97
C ARG A 172 13.09 7.59 -12.74
N HIS A 173 12.55 6.38 -12.82
CA HIS A 173 12.79 5.37 -11.77
C HIS A 173 14.29 5.08 -11.65
N ILE A 174 14.79 5.08 -10.42
CA ILE A 174 16.20 4.81 -10.14
C ILE A 174 16.38 3.61 -9.21
N VAL A 175 15.30 2.99 -8.75
CA VAL A 175 15.35 1.83 -7.85
C VAL A 175 14.34 0.77 -8.27
N ALA A 176 14.74 -0.50 -8.18
CA ALA A 176 13.87 -1.67 -8.32
C ALA A 176 14.29 -2.74 -7.30
N ILE A 177 13.33 -3.54 -6.81
CA ILE A 177 13.57 -4.68 -5.92
C ILE A 177 13.20 -5.99 -6.64
N SER A 178 13.96 -7.06 -6.41
CA SER A 178 13.65 -8.37 -6.96
C SER A 178 12.32 -8.91 -6.42
N PRO A 179 11.60 -9.76 -7.19
CA PRO A 179 10.31 -10.28 -6.78
C PRO A 179 10.32 -11.01 -5.43
N ASP A 180 11.43 -11.68 -5.10
CA ASP A 180 11.66 -12.36 -3.83
C ASP A 180 12.15 -11.43 -2.70
N GLY A 181 12.46 -10.17 -3.02
CA GLY A 181 12.97 -9.18 -2.07
C GLY A 181 14.45 -9.35 -1.70
N SER A 182 15.21 -10.21 -2.39
CA SER A 182 16.60 -10.54 -2.04
C SER A 182 17.64 -9.58 -2.62
N ALA A 183 17.29 -8.80 -3.63
CA ALA A 183 18.20 -7.89 -4.32
C ALA A 183 17.54 -6.56 -4.67
N ILE A 184 18.31 -5.48 -4.60
CA ILE A 184 17.94 -4.14 -5.01
C ILE A 184 18.84 -3.74 -6.19
N VAL A 185 18.22 -3.23 -7.26
CA VAL A 185 18.92 -2.62 -8.40
C VAL A 185 18.69 -1.12 -8.32
N TYR A 186 19.75 -0.33 -8.48
CA TYR A 186 19.64 1.12 -8.48
C TYR A 186 20.57 1.78 -9.49
N VAL A 187 20.26 3.04 -9.83
CA VAL A 187 21.01 3.86 -10.77
C VAL A 187 21.89 4.85 -10.00
N ALA A 188 23.19 4.72 -10.12
CA ALA A 188 24.14 5.70 -9.60
C ALA A 188 25.23 5.95 -10.65
N ASN A 189 25.75 7.18 -10.74
CA ASN A 189 26.82 7.55 -11.68
C ASN A 189 26.51 7.13 -13.13
N SER A 190 25.22 7.23 -13.55
CA SER A 190 24.72 6.82 -14.87
C SER A 190 24.93 5.34 -15.21
N GLN A 191 25.06 4.48 -14.20
CA GLN A 191 25.27 3.05 -14.31
C GLN A 191 24.31 2.30 -13.37
N LEU A 192 23.98 1.05 -13.69
CA LEU A 192 23.22 0.16 -12.81
C LEU A 192 24.14 -0.55 -11.82
N PHE A 193 23.69 -0.62 -10.60
CA PHE A 193 24.29 -1.39 -9.51
C PHE A 193 23.28 -2.39 -8.97
N VAL A 194 23.77 -3.57 -8.58
CA VAL A 194 22.99 -4.57 -7.85
C VAL A 194 23.52 -4.68 -6.43
N ARG A 195 22.63 -4.62 -5.46
CA ARG A 195 22.89 -4.82 -4.04
C ARG A 195 22.08 -6.02 -3.56
N ARG A 196 22.74 -7.16 -3.44
CA ARG A 196 22.12 -8.34 -2.81
C ARG A 196 22.05 -8.11 -1.30
N LEU A 197 20.91 -8.45 -0.69
CA LEU A 197 20.72 -8.19 0.76
C LEU A 197 21.52 -9.13 1.65
N ASP A 198 22.06 -10.24 1.10
CA ASP A 198 23.02 -11.15 1.76
C ASP A 198 24.48 -10.66 1.68
N GLN A 199 24.75 -9.54 0.98
CA GLN A 199 26.08 -8.97 0.81
C GLN A 199 26.13 -7.54 1.36
N LEU A 200 27.30 -7.07 1.79
CA LEU A 200 27.46 -5.71 2.32
C LEU A 200 27.72 -4.64 1.24
N GLN A 201 28.18 -5.02 0.08
CA GLN A 201 28.54 -4.08 -0.99
C GLN A 201 27.68 -4.30 -2.23
N ALA A 202 27.42 -3.21 -2.93
CA ALA A 202 26.78 -3.26 -4.24
C ALA A 202 27.84 -3.51 -5.32
N THR A 203 27.46 -4.19 -6.37
CA THR A 203 28.30 -4.49 -7.53
C THR A 203 27.78 -3.73 -8.74
N ALA A 204 28.65 -3.02 -9.44
CA ALA A 204 28.33 -2.38 -10.70
C ALA A 204 28.05 -3.45 -11.79
N ILE A 205 27.02 -3.23 -12.60
CA ILE A 205 26.66 -4.14 -13.68
C ILE A 205 27.42 -3.73 -14.95
N PRO A 206 28.33 -4.56 -15.47
CA PRO A 206 29.08 -4.25 -16.67
C PRO A 206 28.17 -4.03 -17.88
N GLY A 207 28.56 -3.10 -18.77
CA GLY A 207 27.80 -2.79 -19.99
C GLY A 207 26.61 -1.84 -19.78
N THR A 208 26.41 -1.31 -18.56
CA THR A 208 25.32 -0.36 -18.27
C THR A 208 25.81 1.08 -18.06
N GLN A 209 27.09 1.36 -18.36
CA GLN A 209 27.72 2.69 -18.16
C GLN A 209 27.22 3.77 -19.13
N SER A 210 26.53 3.36 -20.20
CA SER A 210 26.02 4.27 -21.24
C SER A 210 24.57 4.68 -20.88
N ASP A 211 24.40 5.46 -19.82
CA ASP A 211 23.10 6.07 -19.49
C ASP A 211 22.00 5.06 -19.07
N GLY A 212 22.39 4.02 -18.34
CA GLY A 212 21.42 3.06 -17.77
C GLY A 212 20.40 3.74 -16.85
N ARG A 213 19.08 3.57 -17.13
CA ARG A 213 17.99 4.22 -16.42
C ARG A 213 16.73 3.36 -16.37
N SER A 214 15.80 3.70 -15.45
CA SER A 214 14.52 3.04 -15.24
C SER A 214 14.64 1.51 -15.13
N PRO A 215 15.40 0.96 -14.16
CA PRO A 215 15.53 -0.47 -14.00
C PRO A 215 14.19 -1.08 -13.58
N PHE A 216 13.92 -2.28 -14.06
CA PHE A 216 12.84 -3.16 -13.61
C PHE A 216 13.32 -4.62 -13.72
N ILE A 217 12.68 -5.54 -13.02
CA ILE A 217 13.20 -6.89 -12.87
C ILE A 217 12.19 -7.89 -13.44
N SER A 218 12.69 -8.94 -14.10
CA SER A 218 11.86 -10.02 -14.61
C SER A 218 11.14 -10.78 -13.51
N PRO A 219 10.01 -11.43 -13.80
CA PRO A 219 9.21 -12.15 -12.80
C PRO A 219 9.95 -13.29 -12.09
N ASP A 220 10.96 -13.90 -12.74
CA ASP A 220 11.84 -14.94 -12.19
C ASP A 220 13.02 -14.37 -11.37
N GLY A 221 13.24 -13.03 -11.43
CA GLY A 221 14.35 -12.35 -10.75
C GLY A 221 15.71 -12.53 -11.43
N GLU A 222 15.78 -13.16 -12.60
CA GLU A 222 17.06 -13.48 -13.27
C GLU A 222 17.54 -12.34 -14.17
N TRP A 223 16.65 -11.46 -14.66
CA TRP A 223 16.97 -10.41 -15.60
C TRP A 223 16.60 -9.02 -15.08
N ILE A 224 17.41 -8.05 -15.46
CA ILE A 224 17.16 -6.62 -15.26
C ILE A 224 16.84 -6.02 -16.63
N GLY A 225 15.63 -5.49 -16.80
CA GLY A 225 15.28 -4.61 -17.91
C GLY A 225 15.70 -3.18 -17.59
N PHE A 226 16.19 -2.44 -18.56
CA PHE A 226 16.59 -1.04 -18.42
C PHE A 226 16.63 -0.33 -19.77
N PHE A 227 16.70 0.98 -19.74
CA PHE A 227 16.81 1.79 -20.94
C PHE A 227 18.19 2.43 -21.01
N ALA A 228 18.78 2.43 -22.19
CA ALA A 228 20.04 3.12 -22.51
C ALA A 228 20.13 3.35 -24.00
N ASP A 229 20.77 4.44 -24.43
CA ASP A 229 21.03 4.78 -25.85
C ASP A 229 19.75 4.79 -26.72
N GLY A 230 18.60 5.19 -26.18
CA GLY A 230 17.32 5.17 -26.90
C GLY A 230 16.73 3.79 -27.15
N GLN A 231 17.20 2.78 -26.42
CA GLN A 231 16.78 1.39 -26.54
C GLN A 231 16.35 0.81 -25.21
N LEU A 232 15.41 -0.13 -25.25
CA LEU A 232 15.11 -1.05 -24.18
C LEU A 232 16.07 -2.23 -24.26
N LYS A 233 16.78 -2.50 -23.18
CA LYS A 233 17.77 -3.55 -23.05
C LYS A 233 17.49 -4.44 -21.84
N LYS A 234 18.05 -5.64 -21.85
CA LYS A 234 18.11 -6.49 -20.66
C LYS A 234 19.52 -6.99 -20.39
N VAL A 235 19.81 -7.24 -19.13
CA VAL A 235 21.07 -7.85 -18.67
C VAL A 235 20.76 -8.84 -17.57
N ALA A 236 21.53 -9.93 -17.47
CA ALA A 236 21.34 -10.89 -16.38
C ALA A 236 21.64 -10.25 -15.01
N MET A 237 20.89 -10.61 -13.97
CA MET A 237 21.13 -10.16 -12.59
C MET A 237 22.55 -10.52 -12.11
N SER A 238 23.14 -11.59 -12.64
CA SER A 238 24.53 -12.00 -12.39
C SER A 238 25.58 -11.18 -13.17
N GLY A 239 25.13 -10.25 -14.03
CA GLY A 239 25.99 -9.51 -14.95
C GLY A 239 26.16 -10.17 -16.32
N GLY A 240 26.83 -9.49 -17.23
CA GLY A 240 27.07 -9.95 -18.59
C GLY A 240 26.88 -8.83 -19.62
N ALA A 241 26.92 -9.17 -20.91
CA ALA A 241 26.66 -8.22 -21.97
C ALA A 241 25.16 -7.91 -22.07
N PRO A 242 24.74 -6.64 -22.08
CA PRO A 242 23.36 -6.28 -22.33
C PRO A 242 22.87 -6.71 -23.71
N VAL A 243 21.61 -7.14 -23.76
CA VAL A 243 20.91 -7.53 -25.00
C VAL A 243 19.86 -6.47 -25.31
N THR A 244 19.87 -5.91 -26.51
CA THR A 244 18.82 -4.99 -26.98
C THR A 244 17.54 -5.76 -27.30
N LEU A 245 16.41 -5.28 -26.81
CA LEU A 245 15.09 -5.82 -27.06
C LEU A 245 14.36 -5.07 -28.17
N CYS A 246 14.33 -3.75 -28.09
CA CYS A 246 13.73 -2.87 -29.11
C CYS A 246 14.21 -1.42 -28.96
N ASP A 247 13.86 -0.56 -29.90
CA ASP A 247 14.01 0.89 -29.76
C ASP A 247 12.95 1.46 -28.80
N ALA A 248 13.36 2.39 -27.93
CA ALA A 248 12.49 3.05 -26.96
C ALA A 248 13.13 4.37 -26.50
N GLN A 249 12.72 5.46 -27.13
CA GLN A 249 13.39 6.75 -27.01
C GLN A 249 13.14 7.47 -25.67
N ASN A 250 11.92 7.42 -25.17
CA ASN A 250 11.52 8.22 -24.01
C ASN A 250 10.74 7.39 -22.97
N PRO A 251 11.41 6.55 -22.18
CA PRO A 251 10.74 5.65 -21.25
C PRO A 251 10.12 6.41 -20.06
N TRP A 252 8.85 6.08 -19.75
CA TRP A 252 8.07 6.61 -18.64
C TRP A 252 7.60 5.46 -17.74
N GLY A 253 8.55 4.70 -17.24
CA GLY A 253 8.31 3.51 -16.45
C GLY A 253 8.07 2.25 -17.30
N ALA A 254 8.33 1.10 -16.68
CA ALA A 254 8.13 -0.19 -17.30
C ALA A 254 7.82 -1.27 -16.26
N SER A 255 7.22 -2.37 -16.72
CA SER A 255 7.02 -3.58 -15.94
C SER A 255 7.20 -4.83 -16.81
N TRP A 256 7.60 -5.94 -16.20
CA TRP A 256 7.76 -7.23 -16.85
C TRP A 256 6.67 -8.18 -16.34
N GLY A 257 5.78 -8.59 -17.22
CA GLY A 257 4.65 -9.48 -16.90
C GLY A 257 5.07 -10.93 -16.75
N ALA A 258 4.22 -11.72 -16.09
CA ALA A 258 4.44 -13.17 -15.92
C ALA A 258 4.36 -13.95 -17.24
N ASP A 259 3.80 -13.35 -18.29
CA ASP A 259 3.71 -13.86 -19.65
C ASP A 259 4.96 -13.57 -20.50
N ASP A 260 6.05 -13.14 -19.87
CA ASP A 260 7.30 -12.67 -20.50
C ASP A 260 7.12 -11.46 -21.43
N MET A 261 6.03 -10.71 -21.27
CA MET A 261 5.83 -9.45 -21.98
C MET A 261 6.27 -8.26 -21.13
N ILE A 262 6.95 -7.31 -21.74
CA ILE A 262 7.37 -6.05 -21.11
C ILE A 262 6.43 -4.95 -21.59
N LEU A 263 5.78 -4.27 -20.62
CA LEU A 263 5.05 -3.04 -20.87
C LEU A 263 5.94 -1.85 -20.53
N PHE A 264 5.90 -0.81 -21.35
CA PHE A 264 6.58 0.44 -21.05
C PHE A 264 5.79 1.65 -21.54
N GLY A 265 5.78 2.70 -20.71
CA GLY A 265 5.16 3.98 -21.05
C GLY A 265 6.11 4.82 -21.90
N GLN A 266 5.56 5.61 -22.82
CA GLN A 266 6.27 6.62 -23.58
C GLN A 266 5.60 8.01 -23.47
N GLY A 267 4.96 8.27 -22.32
CA GLY A 267 4.27 9.53 -22.06
C GLY A 267 3.15 9.81 -23.05
N PRO A 268 3.25 10.84 -23.89
CA PRO A 268 2.22 11.19 -24.88
C PRO A 268 2.04 10.14 -25.98
N ASP A 269 3.00 9.24 -26.19
CA ASP A 269 2.91 8.16 -27.18
C ASP A 269 2.24 6.90 -26.61
N GLY A 270 1.68 6.99 -25.40
CA GLY A 270 0.91 5.93 -24.75
C GLY A 270 1.76 4.80 -24.17
N ILE A 271 1.20 3.57 -24.14
CA ILE A 271 1.84 2.39 -23.58
C ILE A 271 2.11 1.36 -24.65
N TRP A 272 3.30 0.86 -24.66
CA TRP A 272 3.83 -0.09 -25.62
C TRP A 272 4.13 -1.43 -24.96
N ARG A 273 4.19 -2.47 -25.78
CA ARG A 273 4.48 -3.85 -25.36
C ARG A 273 5.52 -4.49 -26.27
N VAL A 274 6.43 -5.27 -25.70
CA VAL A 274 7.43 -6.06 -26.44
C VAL A 274 7.70 -7.37 -25.70
N PRO A 275 8.00 -8.49 -26.40
CA PRO A 275 8.45 -9.73 -25.74
C PRO A 275 9.79 -9.55 -25.01
N GLY A 276 9.97 -10.20 -23.86
CA GLY A 276 11.25 -10.23 -23.13
C GLY A 276 12.39 -10.92 -23.91
N THR A 277 12.08 -11.65 -24.98
CA THR A 277 13.06 -12.26 -25.89
C THR A 277 13.58 -11.32 -26.97
N SER A 278 12.96 -10.22 -27.25
CA SER A 278 13.10 -9.19 -28.27
C SER A 278 12.01 -9.24 -29.35
N GLY A 279 11.79 -8.10 -30.01
CA GLY A 279 10.78 -8.05 -31.09
C GLY A 279 10.48 -6.62 -31.53
N THR A 280 9.49 -6.47 -32.40
CA THR A 280 8.95 -5.17 -32.76
C THR A 280 7.95 -4.74 -31.70
N PRO A 281 8.14 -3.57 -31.06
CA PRO A 281 7.20 -3.08 -30.05
C PRO A 281 5.86 -2.70 -30.71
N GLU A 282 4.76 -2.96 -30.01
CA GLU A 282 3.41 -2.61 -30.45
C GLU A 282 2.72 -1.71 -29.42
N VAL A 283 1.89 -0.78 -29.87
CA VAL A 283 1.08 0.07 -29.00
C VAL A 283 -0.10 -0.76 -28.50
N VAL A 284 -0.26 -0.81 -27.17
CA VAL A 284 -1.40 -1.49 -26.53
C VAL A 284 -2.42 -0.52 -25.93
N ILE A 285 -1.99 0.69 -25.56
CA ILE A 285 -2.86 1.76 -25.09
C ILE A 285 -2.43 3.06 -25.76
N THR A 286 -3.37 3.67 -26.47
CA THR A 286 -3.24 5.04 -26.98
C THR A 286 -3.81 6.02 -25.96
N VAL A 287 -3.23 7.20 -25.88
CA VAL A 287 -3.70 8.33 -25.06
C VAL A 287 -4.22 9.45 -25.97
N GLU A 288 -5.08 10.31 -25.43
CA GLU A 288 -5.63 11.46 -26.16
C GLU A 288 -4.64 12.63 -26.19
N ASP A 289 -4.92 13.62 -27.04
CA ASP A 289 -4.09 14.84 -27.11
C ASP A 289 -4.05 15.55 -25.75
N GLY A 290 -2.86 15.76 -25.21
CA GLY A 290 -2.64 16.35 -23.90
C GLY A 290 -2.63 15.34 -22.74
N GLU A 291 -2.90 14.06 -22.99
CA GLU A 291 -2.72 13.00 -22.00
C GLU A 291 -1.28 12.46 -22.02
N GLN A 292 -0.82 11.96 -20.88
CA GLN A 292 0.50 11.33 -20.71
C GLN A 292 0.38 10.10 -19.81
N ALA A 293 0.84 8.95 -20.31
CA ALA A 293 0.79 7.68 -19.59
C ALA A 293 2.14 7.33 -18.94
N HIS A 294 2.13 6.96 -17.66
CA HIS A 294 3.32 6.61 -16.87
C HIS A 294 3.12 5.29 -16.11
N GLY A 295 4.22 4.54 -15.95
CA GLY A 295 4.33 3.44 -15.00
C GLY A 295 3.35 2.28 -15.22
N PRO A 296 3.25 1.73 -16.45
CA PRO A 296 2.30 0.67 -16.73
C PRO A 296 2.64 -0.62 -15.99
N GLN A 297 1.59 -1.33 -15.55
CA GLN A 297 1.66 -2.68 -14.99
C GLN A 297 0.50 -3.52 -15.50
N MET A 298 0.78 -4.71 -16.05
CA MET A 298 -0.25 -5.67 -16.37
C MET A 298 -0.84 -6.25 -15.08
N LEU A 299 -2.15 -6.19 -14.94
CA LEU A 299 -2.86 -6.83 -13.85
C LEU A 299 -3.00 -8.35 -14.08
N PRO A 300 -3.17 -9.17 -13.04
CA PRO A 300 -3.47 -10.58 -13.18
C PRO A 300 -4.65 -10.82 -14.12
N GLY A 301 -4.53 -11.83 -14.98
CA GLY A 301 -5.52 -12.11 -16.03
C GLY A 301 -5.15 -11.55 -17.41
N ASN A 302 -4.10 -10.72 -17.52
CA ASN A 302 -3.53 -10.20 -18.78
C ASN A 302 -4.52 -9.44 -19.68
N GLU A 303 -5.59 -8.89 -19.10
CA GLU A 303 -6.59 -8.10 -19.82
C GLU A 303 -6.52 -6.60 -19.48
N TRP A 304 -6.10 -6.27 -18.24
CA TRP A 304 -6.14 -4.91 -17.74
C TRP A 304 -4.73 -4.38 -17.43
N VAL A 305 -4.45 -3.18 -17.87
CA VAL A 305 -3.21 -2.44 -17.55
C VAL A 305 -3.53 -1.34 -16.56
N LEU A 306 -2.86 -1.36 -15.42
CA LEU A 306 -2.83 -0.27 -14.43
C LEU A 306 -1.76 0.73 -14.84
N PHE A 307 -2.06 2.03 -14.81
CA PHE A 307 -1.09 3.09 -15.09
C PHE A 307 -1.53 4.43 -14.50
N THR A 308 -0.62 5.38 -14.48
CA THR A 308 -0.91 6.78 -14.12
C THR A 308 -1.14 7.59 -15.37
N LEU A 309 -2.22 8.36 -15.40
CA LEU A 309 -2.61 9.23 -16.50
C LEU A 309 -2.61 10.68 -16.03
N SER A 310 -1.75 11.51 -16.60
CA SER A 310 -1.76 12.96 -16.41
C SER A 310 -2.45 13.62 -17.59
N VAL A 311 -3.25 14.66 -17.31
CA VAL A 311 -3.94 15.46 -18.32
C VAL A 311 -3.41 16.89 -18.28
N GLY A 312 -2.99 17.43 -19.42
CA GLY A 312 -2.46 18.79 -19.54
C GLY A 312 -0.99 18.92 -19.20
N SER A 313 -0.53 20.12 -18.80
CA SER A 313 0.89 20.48 -18.69
C SER A 313 1.60 20.06 -17.40
N GLY A 314 1.15 18.99 -16.75
CA GLY A 314 2.06 18.26 -15.90
C GLY A 314 2.08 18.44 -14.41
N ALA A 315 0.98 18.74 -13.75
CA ALA A 315 0.90 18.48 -12.31
C ALA A 315 0.59 17.00 -12.07
N TRP A 316 1.61 16.21 -11.75
CA TRP A 316 1.45 14.78 -11.49
C TRP A 316 0.71 14.48 -10.18
N ASP A 317 0.57 15.45 -9.30
CA ASP A 317 -0.24 15.32 -8.07
C ASP A 317 -1.74 15.32 -8.37
N ASP A 318 -2.16 15.93 -9.49
CA ASP A 318 -3.52 15.90 -10.01
C ASP A 318 -3.76 14.74 -11.00
N ALA A 319 -2.76 13.88 -11.24
CA ALA A 319 -2.88 12.75 -12.15
C ALA A 319 -3.87 11.73 -11.61
N GLN A 320 -4.39 10.91 -12.51
CA GLN A 320 -5.31 9.82 -12.18
C GLN A 320 -4.59 8.48 -12.21
N VAL A 321 -4.88 7.60 -11.24
CA VAL A 321 -4.55 6.20 -11.35
C VAL A 321 -5.70 5.51 -12.06
N VAL A 322 -5.42 4.95 -13.22
CA VAL A 322 -6.42 4.33 -14.09
C VAL A 322 -6.05 2.89 -14.42
N MET A 323 -7.05 2.09 -14.74
CA MET A 323 -6.83 0.83 -15.43
C MET A 323 -7.59 0.83 -16.77
N GLN A 324 -7.02 0.19 -17.77
CA GLN A 324 -7.64 0.10 -19.10
C GLN A 324 -7.53 -1.32 -19.65
N SER A 325 -8.64 -1.82 -20.20
CA SER A 325 -8.67 -3.12 -20.89
C SER A 325 -7.94 -3.02 -22.24
N VAL A 326 -6.99 -3.92 -22.46
CA VAL A 326 -6.30 -4.02 -23.77
C VAL A 326 -7.17 -4.73 -24.82
N VAL A 327 -8.29 -5.34 -24.41
CA VAL A 327 -9.21 -6.05 -25.28
C VAL A 327 -10.35 -5.15 -25.73
N THR A 328 -11.01 -4.44 -24.79
CA THR A 328 -12.19 -3.62 -25.06
C THR A 328 -11.90 -2.14 -25.21
N GLY A 329 -10.74 -1.67 -24.69
CA GLY A 329 -10.40 -0.25 -24.60
C GLY A 329 -11.13 0.48 -23.46
N GLU A 330 -11.96 -0.20 -22.67
CA GLU A 330 -12.64 0.37 -21.52
C GLU A 330 -11.62 0.90 -20.50
N ARG A 331 -11.77 2.15 -20.06
CA ARG A 331 -10.92 2.81 -19.08
C ARG A 331 -11.73 3.09 -17.81
N VAL A 332 -11.15 2.78 -16.65
CA VAL A 332 -11.74 3.01 -15.33
C VAL A 332 -10.77 3.83 -14.50
N VAL A 333 -11.24 4.93 -13.94
CA VAL A 333 -10.47 5.72 -12.95
C VAL A 333 -10.63 5.08 -11.58
N LEU A 334 -9.52 4.72 -10.96
CA LEU A 334 -9.48 4.10 -9.64
C LEU A 334 -9.21 5.10 -8.53
N ILE A 335 -8.33 6.09 -8.79
CA ILE A 335 -7.92 7.09 -7.81
C ILE A 335 -7.80 8.44 -8.52
N GLU A 336 -8.44 9.46 -7.96
CA GLU A 336 -8.27 10.85 -8.35
C GLU A 336 -7.16 11.47 -7.50
N GLY A 337 -6.14 11.98 -8.15
CA GLY A 337 -4.91 12.43 -7.48
C GLY A 337 -4.03 11.26 -7.05
N GLY A 338 -2.78 11.28 -7.46
CA GLY A 338 -1.82 10.23 -7.17
C GLY A 338 -1.07 9.72 -8.39
N ARG A 339 0.11 9.19 -8.15
CA ARG A 339 1.05 8.81 -9.20
C ARG A 339 1.71 7.47 -8.92
N ASP A 340 2.22 6.85 -9.99
CA ASP A 340 3.08 5.67 -9.98
C ASP A 340 2.52 4.48 -9.20
N ALA A 341 1.24 4.19 -9.43
CA ALA A 341 0.54 3.13 -8.72
C ALA A 341 1.06 1.75 -9.11
N ARG A 342 1.15 0.86 -8.11
CA ARG A 342 1.53 -0.54 -8.26
C ARG A 342 0.49 -1.44 -7.58
N TYR A 343 0.03 -2.43 -8.31
CA TYR A 343 -0.73 -3.53 -7.72
C TYR A 343 0.23 -4.51 -7.04
N VAL A 344 -0.09 -4.90 -5.83
CA VAL A 344 0.63 -5.93 -5.06
C VAL A 344 -0.28 -7.13 -4.82
N GLU A 345 0.30 -8.34 -4.81
CA GLU A 345 -0.45 -9.60 -4.74
C GLU A 345 -1.27 -9.78 -3.44
N THR A 346 -1.04 -8.91 -2.46
CA THR A 346 -1.86 -8.84 -1.23
C THR A 346 -3.24 -8.21 -1.44
N GLY A 347 -3.61 -7.85 -2.69
CA GLY A 347 -4.88 -7.21 -3.02
C GLY A 347 -4.91 -5.71 -2.69
N HIS A 348 -3.79 -5.02 -2.86
CA HIS A 348 -3.70 -3.58 -2.62
C HIS A 348 -3.08 -2.85 -3.81
N LEU A 349 -3.45 -1.60 -3.96
CA LEU A 349 -2.73 -0.62 -4.76
C LEU A 349 -1.82 0.19 -3.83
N VAL A 350 -0.55 0.33 -4.21
CA VAL A 350 0.41 1.23 -3.54
C VAL A 350 0.70 2.37 -4.52
N TYR A 351 0.53 3.61 -4.09
CA TYR A 351 0.73 4.80 -4.93
C TYR A 351 1.32 5.96 -4.15
N ALA A 352 1.91 6.92 -4.84
CA ALA A 352 2.49 8.10 -4.23
C ALA A 352 1.59 9.33 -4.44
N LEU A 353 1.51 10.19 -3.44
CA LEU A 353 0.88 11.51 -3.49
C LEU A 353 1.62 12.45 -2.53
N ASN A 354 2.12 13.58 -3.03
CA ASN A 354 2.83 14.58 -2.23
C ASN A 354 3.99 13.99 -1.39
N GLY A 355 4.77 13.08 -1.95
CA GLY A 355 5.90 12.43 -1.27
C GLY A 355 5.50 11.42 -0.19
N VAL A 356 4.22 11.06 -0.09
CA VAL A 356 3.70 10.03 0.81
C VAL A 356 3.27 8.82 0.00
N LEU A 357 3.65 7.60 0.42
CA LEU A 357 3.09 6.37 -0.12
C LEU A 357 1.83 5.99 0.64
N PHE A 358 0.80 5.64 -0.11
CA PHE A 358 -0.46 5.13 0.40
C PHE A 358 -0.70 3.70 -0.07
N ALA A 359 -1.36 2.90 0.75
CA ALA A 359 -1.96 1.64 0.36
C ALA A 359 -3.49 1.78 0.33
N LEU A 360 -4.11 1.18 -0.66
CA LEU A 360 -5.56 1.15 -0.83
C LEU A 360 -5.98 -0.27 -1.21
N ALA A 361 -6.90 -0.86 -0.46
CA ALA A 361 -7.39 -2.19 -0.78
C ALA A 361 -8.12 -2.18 -2.14
N PHE A 362 -7.89 -3.19 -2.95
CA PHE A 362 -8.38 -3.29 -4.31
C PHE A 362 -8.95 -4.68 -4.58
N ASP A 363 -10.21 -4.72 -4.99
CA ASP A 363 -10.87 -5.93 -5.46
C ASP A 363 -10.61 -6.07 -6.97
N LEU A 364 -9.78 -7.04 -7.34
CA LEU A 364 -9.37 -7.27 -8.71
C LEU A 364 -10.54 -7.79 -9.58
N ASP A 365 -11.41 -8.62 -9.02
CA ASP A 365 -12.55 -9.20 -9.73
C ASP A 365 -13.67 -8.16 -9.96
N ALA A 366 -13.98 -7.39 -8.90
CA ALA A 366 -14.94 -6.30 -9.00
C ALA A 366 -14.35 -5.05 -9.68
N ARG A 367 -13.03 -4.95 -9.80
CA ARG A 367 -12.30 -3.82 -10.40
C ARG A 367 -12.58 -2.50 -9.69
N THR A 368 -12.65 -2.56 -8.37
CA THR A 368 -12.97 -1.40 -7.52
C THR A 368 -12.03 -1.30 -6.33
N VAL A 369 -11.80 -0.07 -5.90
CA VAL A 369 -11.08 0.22 -4.64
C VAL A 369 -12.02 0.04 -3.45
N LEU A 370 -11.48 -0.44 -2.34
CA LEU A 370 -12.24 -0.71 -1.12
C LEU A 370 -11.73 0.17 0.03
N GLY A 371 -12.65 0.86 0.70
CA GLY A 371 -12.32 1.72 1.84
C GLY A 371 -11.58 3.01 1.46
N GLY A 372 -10.76 3.53 2.37
CA GLY A 372 -9.96 4.73 2.18
C GLY A 372 -8.45 4.43 2.15
N PRO A 373 -7.64 5.34 1.60
CA PRO A 373 -6.19 5.18 1.55
C PRO A 373 -5.58 5.22 2.95
N VAL A 374 -4.60 4.34 3.18
CA VAL A 374 -3.84 4.26 4.43
C VAL A 374 -2.41 4.71 4.15
N PRO A 375 -1.88 5.74 4.85
CA PRO A 375 -0.50 6.16 4.68
C PRO A 375 0.46 5.07 5.18
N LEU A 376 1.44 4.71 4.35
CA LEU A 376 2.47 3.71 4.66
C LEU A 376 3.78 4.36 5.09
N LEU A 377 4.19 5.41 4.37
CA LEU A 377 5.52 5.99 4.47
C LEU A 377 5.53 7.42 3.93
N GLU A 378 6.17 8.33 4.64
CA GLU A 378 6.39 9.72 4.24
C GLU A 378 7.84 9.94 3.75
N GLY A 379 8.05 11.02 3.01
CA GLY A 379 9.36 11.44 2.54
C GLY A 379 9.92 10.54 1.43
N VAL A 380 9.09 10.09 0.50
CA VAL A 380 9.53 9.38 -0.70
C VAL A 380 9.86 10.37 -1.79
N GLN A 381 11.05 10.25 -2.37
CA GLN A 381 11.46 11.09 -3.49
C GLN A 381 10.56 10.83 -4.70
N ASP A 382 10.07 11.88 -5.33
CA ASP A 382 9.32 11.84 -6.57
C ASP A 382 9.86 12.83 -7.61
N THR A 383 9.28 12.84 -8.80
CA THR A 383 9.67 13.76 -9.86
C THR A 383 8.49 14.20 -10.71
N ASN A 384 8.44 15.49 -11.00
CA ASN A 384 7.46 16.05 -11.93
C ASN A 384 7.86 15.90 -13.41
N ALA A 385 9.07 15.40 -13.70
CA ALA A 385 9.50 15.19 -15.08
C ALA A 385 8.72 14.09 -15.80
N THR A 386 8.32 13.02 -15.07
CA THR A 386 7.61 11.85 -15.62
C THR A 386 6.53 11.28 -14.71
N GLY A 387 6.35 11.83 -13.51
CA GLY A 387 5.46 11.26 -12.50
C GLY A 387 6.03 10.07 -11.72
N ALA A 388 7.31 9.74 -11.91
CA ALA A 388 7.91 8.62 -11.18
C ALA A 388 8.06 8.94 -9.68
N ALA A 389 7.69 8.00 -8.83
CA ALA A 389 8.03 7.98 -7.42
C ALA A 389 9.09 6.90 -7.16
N GLN A 390 10.09 7.23 -6.33
CA GLN A 390 11.26 6.38 -6.16
C GLN A 390 11.00 5.29 -5.13
N PHE A 391 10.15 4.34 -5.49
CA PHE A 391 9.88 3.14 -4.70
C PHE A 391 9.70 1.91 -5.58
N SER A 392 9.85 0.74 -4.99
CA SER A 392 9.53 -0.53 -5.62
C SER A 392 9.09 -1.54 -4.56
N VAL A 393 8.12 -2.38 -4.90
CA VAL A 393 7.54 -3.38 -3.98
C VAL A 393 7.77 -4.78 -4.54
N ALA A 394 8.29 -5.68 -3.72
CA ALA A 394 8.45 -7.09 -4.03
C ALA A 394 7.16 -7.88 -3.76
N ARG A 395 7.02 -9.08 -4.34
CA ARG A 395 5.88 -9.97 -4.11
C ARG A 395 5.71 -10.39 -2.66
N ASN A 396 6.81 -10.49 -1.91
CA ASN A 396 6.79 -10.83 -0.49
C ASN A 396 6.40 -9.66 0.43
N GLY A 397 6.05 -8.47 -0.14
CA GLY A 397 5.69 -7.27 0.60
C GLY A 397 6.88 -6.40 1.04
N SER A 398 8.13 -6.78 0.72
CA SER A 398 9.28 -5.90 0.95
C SER A 398 9.19 -4.66 0.06
N LEU A 399 9.47 -3.51 0.65
CA LEU A 399 9.43 -2.22 -0.04
C LEU A 399 10.80 -1.55 0.08
N VAL A 400 11.32 -1.09 -1.05
CA VAL A 400 12.50 -0.21 -1.12
C VAL A 400 12.07 1.16 -1.62
N TYR A 401 12.65 2.21 -1.06
CA TYR A 401 12.42 3.59 -1.52
C TYR A 401 13.67 4.44 -1.39
N VAL A 402 13.70 5.54 -2.10
CA VAL A 402 14.71 6.59 -1.96
C VAL A 402 14.10 7.74 -1.17
N PRO A 403 14.71 8.12 -0.03
CA PRO A 403 14.21 9.25 0.75
C PRO A 403 14.37 10.56 -0.03
N GLY A 404 13.34 11.40 0.04
CA GLY A 404 13.30 12.74 -0.51
C GLY A 404 12.86 13.76 0.53
N SER A 405 12.90 15.02 0.21
CA SER A 405 12.30 16.06 1.05
C SER A 405 10.78 15.94 0.99
N ALA A 406 10.11 15.82 2.13
CA ALA A 406 8.66 15.92 2.19
C ALA A 406 8.22 17.27 1.60
N GLY A 407 7.45 17.24 0.50
CA GLY A 407 6.93 18.46 -0.12
C GLY A 407 7.22 18.65 -1.61
N GLY A 408 7.47 17.57 -2.39
CA GLY A 408 7.52 17.66 -3.88
C GLY A 408 8.58 18.61 -4.45
N GLY A 409 9.45 19.12 -3.63
CA GLY A 409 10.57 19.96 -4.02
C GLY A 409 11.74 19.11 -4.47
N GLY A 410 12.32 19.44 -5.59
CA GLY A 410 13.52 18.81 -6.16
C GLY A 410 14.62 18.58 -5.12
N ASN A 411 15.60 17.76 -5.44
CA ASN A 411 16.75 17.44 -4.57
C ASN A 411 17.28 18.69 -3.88
N VAL A 412 17.24 18.68 -2.54
CA VAL A 412 17.89 19.73 -1.76
C VAL A 412 19.38 19.75 -2.13
N SER A 413 19.87 20.87 -2.58
CA SER A 413 21.24 21.07 -3.03
C SER A 413 21.84 22.32 -2.40
N SER A 414 23.16 22.34 -2.24
CA SER A 414 23.91 23.52 -1.89
C SER A 414 24.42 24.24 -3.14
N LEU A 415 24.59 25.53 -3.07
CA LEU A 415 25.29 26.28 -4.11
C LEU A 415 26.78 26.27 -3.80
N VAL A 416 27.58 25.98 -4.81
CA VAL A 416 29.05 25.96 -4.68
C VAL A 416 29.69 26.75 -5.84
N TRP A 417 30.81 27.39 -5.55
CA TRP A 417 31.73 27.87 -6.57
C TRP A 417 32.62 26.73 -7.00
N LEU A 418 32.74 26.52 -8.30
CA LEU A 418 33.68 25.56 -8.89
C LEU A 418 34.78 26.34 -9.60
N ASN A 419 35.98 26.20 -9.15
CA ASN A 419 37.13 26.79 -9.85
C ASN A 419 37.56 25.93 -11.06
N ARG A 420 38.51 26.44 -11.87
CA ARG A 420 38.99 25.71 -13.06
C ARG A 420 39.78 24.43 -12.73
N SER A 421 40.24 24.29 -11.50
CA SER A 421 40.96 23.11 -11.00
C SER A 421 40.01 22.02 -10.52
N GLY A 422 38.72 22.32 -10.40
CA GLY A 422 37.71 21.40 -9.89
C GLY A 422 37.52 21.48 -8.36
N ASP A 423 38.13 22.47 -7.68
CA ASP A 423 37.92 22.65 -6.26
C ASP A 423 36.58 23.36 -5.99
N GLU A 424 35.85 22.90 -5.01
CA GLU A 424 34.56 23.42 -4.63
C GLU A 424 34.67 24.33 -3.38
N GLU A 425 34.03 25.49 -3.45
CA GLU A 425 33.88 26.43 -2.33
C GLU A 425 32.40 26.66 -2.10
N GLU A 426 31.91 26.34 -0.88
CA GLU A 426 30.49 26.41 -0.56
C GLU A 426 30.02 27.87 -0.43
N ILE A 427 28.90 28.22 -1.08
CA ILE A 427 28.18 29.47 -0.87
C ILE A 427 27.29 29.26 0.38
N PRO A 428 27.30 30.19 1.37
CA PRO A 428 26.57 30.01 2.64
C PRO A 428 25.04 30.18 2.46
N ALA A 429 24.51 29.78 1.32
CA ALA A 429 23.08 29.73 1.05
C ALA A 429 22.47 28.48 1.70
N PRO A 430 21.28 28.62 2.40
CA PRO A 430 20.65 27.47 3.02
C PRO A 430 20.31 26.41 1.96
N PRO A 431 20.56 25.12 2.21
CA PRO A 431 20.23 24.06 1.25
C PRO A 431 18.74 24.10 0.86
N ARG A 432 18.46 24.16 -0.45
CA ARG A 432 17.12 24.18 -1.05
C ARG A 432 17.11 23.46 -2.41
N ALA A 433 15.95 23.30 -3.01
CA ALA A 433 15.83 22.76 -4.37
C ALA A 433 16.23 23.80 -5.43
N TYR A 434 17.51 24.14 -5.47
CA TYR A 434 18.05 25.12 -6.43
C TYR A 434 18.09 24.58 -7.84
N MET A 435 17.63 25.40 -8.78
CA MET A 435 17.71 25.09 -10.22
C MET A 435 18.26 26.28 -11.00
N SER A 436 18.96 25.98 -12.09
CA SER A 436 19.41 26.95 -13.09
C SER A 436 20.13 28.19 -12.53
N PRO A 437 21.16 28.05 -11.68
CA PRO A 437 21.87 29.20 -11.12
C PRO A 437 22.49 30.06 -12.24
N ARG A 438 22.40 31.37 -12.07
CA ARG A 438 23.00 32.38 -12.97
C ARG A 438 23.64 33.49 -12.16
N VAL A 439 24.92 33.73 -12.39
CA VAL A 439 25.64 34.82 -11.74
C VAL A 439 25.36 36.13 -12.48
N SER A 440 25.16 37.20 -11.75
CA SER A 440 25.01 38.54 -12.31
C SER A 440 26.29 39.01 -13.02
N PRO A 441 26.20 39.89 -14.02
CA PRO A 441 27.40 40.36 -14.78
C PRO A 441 28.46 41.03 -13.91
N ASP A 442 28.06 41.63 -12.78
CA ASP A 442 28.96 42.26 -11.82
C ASP A 442 29.53 41.28 -10.76
N GLY A 443 29.08 40.02 -10.78
CA GLY A 443 29.52 38.98 -9.86
C GLY A 443 29.03 39.11 -8.42
N THR A 444 28.06 40.01 -8.14
CA THR A 444 27.60 40.28 -6.75
C THR A 444 26.38 39.47 -6.34
N ARG A 445 25.67 38.84 -7.29
CA ARG A 445 24.42 38.12 -7.06
C ARG A 445 24.33 36.84 -7.86
N VAL A 446 23.57 35.87 -7.32
CA VAL A 446 23.20 34.66 -8.03
C VAL A 446 21.68 34.57 -8.11
N ALA A 447 21.14 34.56 -9.32
CA ALA A 447 19.74 34.24 -9.56
C ALA A 447 19.57 32.73 -9.59
N VAL A 448 18.59 32.20 -8.85
CA VAL A 448 18.28 30.78 -8.79
C VAL A 448 16.77 30.58 -8.86
N ALA A 449 16.32 29.57 -9.58
CA ALA A 449 14.98 29.10 -9.42
C ALA A 449 14.95 28.15 -8.21
N ILE A 450 13.97 28.32 -7.33
CA ILE A 450 13.71 27.42 -6.20
C ILE A 450 12.34 26.79 -6.43
N ASN A 451 12.31 25.47 -6.39
CA ASN A 451 11.08 24.70 -6.53
C ASN A 451 10.71 24.18 -5.12
N ASP A 452 9.65 24.73 -4.55
CA ASP A 452 9.13 24.31 -3.24
C ASP A 452 7.64 23.94 -3.34
N ALA A 453 7.03 23.64 -2.20
CA ALA A 453 5.63 23.19 -2.14
C ALA A 453 4.62 24.21 -2.69
N ASP A 454 4.98 25.52 -2.67
CA ASP A 454 4.11 26.62 -3.11
C ASP A 454 4.30 26.95 -4.61
N GLY A 455 5.31 26.33 -5.27
CA GLY A 455 5.58 26.51 -6.68
C GLY A 455 7.06 26.72 -7.01
N SER A 456 7.32 27.25 -8.22
CA SER A 456 8.67 27.56 -8.68
C SER A 456 8.83 29.09 -8.81
N ASP A 457 9.65 29.66 -7.95
CA ASP A 457 9.96 31.08 -7.94
C ASP A 457 11.43 31.36 -8.25
N VAL A 458 11.72 32.56 -8.76
CA VAL A 458 13.08 33.02 -8.99
C VAL A 458 13.52 33.89 -7.81
N TRP A 459 14.60 33.45 -7.17
CA TRP A 459 15.19 34.11 -6.02
C TRP A 459 16.57 34.68 -6.38
N LEU A 460 16.97 35.72 -5.65
CA LEU A 460 18.29 36.32 -5.77
C LEU A 460 19.08 36.11 -4.46
N TRP A 461 20.21 35.43 -4.57
CA TRP A 461 21.20 35.38 -3.49
C TRP A 461 22.17 36.55 -3.63
N ASP A 462 22.24 37.40 -2.63
CA ASP A 462 23.20 38.52 -2.55
C ASP A 462 24.48 37.98 -1.86
N LEU A 463 25.58 37.94 -2.62
CA LEU A 463 26.85 37.36 -2.21
C LEU A 463 27.63 38.21 -1.19
N GLU A 464 27.30 39.54 -1.09
CA GLU A 464 27.93 40.42 -0.11
C GLU A 464 27.19 40.42 1.22
N ARG A 465 25.88 40.16 1.19
CA ARG A 465 25.00 40.23 2.35
C ARG A 465 24.59 38.88 2.90
N ASP A 466 24.92 37.80 2.21
CA ASP A 466 24.49 36.43 2.53
C ASP A 466 22.97 36.32 2.75
N THR A 467 22.19 36.96 1.85
CA THR A 467 20.71 36.99 1.94
C THR A 467 20.05 36.51 0.67
N LEU A 468 18.98 35.73 0.86
CA LEU A 468 18.08 35.27 -0.21
C LEU A 468 16.83 36.15 -0.23
N THR A 469 16.49 36.72 -1.39
CA THR A 469 15.35 37.62 -1.58
C THR A 469 14.60 37.30 -2.86
#